data_304a54a2f4afd530f11247b1b6937496
#
_entry.id   304a54a2f4afd530f11247b1b6937496
#
_cell.length_a   1.000
_cell.length_b   1.000
_cell.length_c   1.000
_cell.angle_alpha   90.00
_cell.angle_beta   90.00
_cell.angle_gamma   90.00
#
_symmetry.space_group_name_H-M   'P 1'
#
loop_
_entity.id
_entity.type
_entity.pdbx_description
1 polymer ?
#
loop_
_entity_poly.entity_id
_entity_poly.type
_entity_poly.pdbx_seq_one_letter_code
_entity_poly.pdbx_strand_id
1 'polypeptide(L)'
;MLRADFAYDLPPELIAQEPRPRGQSRMMLVQSREGEARIDHLQISDFPSLLDPDDVVVLNDTRVFPARLFAAPRGNQQSPTEVLLTRHLGGGRWECLARPGRRVKAGDSLVFSDTLSASAIEKQADGTVIISFDTADEQVMWEEIDRAGVPPLPPYIRRETTRASDRERYQTVYAARRGAIAAPTAGLHFTAELIDEIRARGVKVVTITLHVGLGTFKPVKADDISDHVMESEWYEIPGEAAAAIADARNRGGRTVAIGTTTVRALESAARTGEVAAGSGETSIFITPGFQFRAVDALLTNFHLPESTLLMLVSAFAGTETIRTAYREAIDKRYLFYSYGDCMFLRAGLGARGSGLGARDSGLRTRDRDSG
;
A
#
# COMPACT_ATOMS: atom_id res chain seq x y z
N MET A 1 -3.45 8.47 22.35
CA MET A 1 -4.46 7.58 21.71
C MET A 1 -3.96 6.17 21.82
N LEU A 2 -4.81 5.25 22.22
CA LEU A 2 -4.38 3.88 22.47
C LEU A 2 -4.56 3.01 21.21
N ARG A 3 -3.68 2.03 21.03
CA ARG A 3 -3.80 1.02 19.99
C ARG A 3 -5.15 0.30 20.05
N ALA A 4 -5.62 0.00 21.26
CA ALA A 4 -6.92 -0.63 21.50
C ALA A 4 -8.13 0.18 20.97
N ASP A 5 -7.99 1.49 20.75
CA ASP A 5 -9.04 2.32 20.15
C ASP A 5 -9.35 1.89 18.69
N PHE A 6 -8.44 1.11 18.07
CA PHE A 6 -8.54 0.57 16.71
C PHE A 6 -8.79 -0.95 16.69
N ALA A 7 -9.18 -1.53 17.83
CA ALA A 7 -9.58 -2.92 17.89
C ALA A 7 -10.99 -3.12 17.29
N TYR A 8 -11.17 -4.24 16.62
CA TYR A 8 -12.47 -4.76 16.20
C TYR A 8 -12.39 -6.27 16.03
N ASP A 9 -13.52 -6.96 16.17
CA ASP A 9 -13.59 -8.40 16.00
C ASP A 9 -13.76 -8.76 14.53
N LEU A 10 -12.78 -9.47 13.98
CA LEU A 10 -12.82 -9.95 12.61
C LEU A 10 -12.98 -11.48 12.58
N PRO A 11 -14.11 -12.01 12.05
CA PRO A 11 -14.28 -13.44 11.84
C PRO A 11 -13.19 -13.98 10.92
N PRO A 12 -12.45 -15.04 11.32
CA PRO A 12 -11.32 -15.56 10.55
C PRO A 12 -11.67 -15.99 9.12
N GLU A 13 -12.91 -16.43 8.89
CA GLU A 13 -13.41 -16.82 7.57
C GLU A 13 -13.58 -15.66 6.59
N LEU A 14 -13.56 -14.41 7.06
CA LEU A 14 -13.57 -13.22 6.21
C LEU A 14 -12.18 -12.81 5.75
N ILE A 15 -11.13 -13.46 6.23
CA ILE A 15 -9.75 -13.23 5.77
C ILE A 15 -9.55 -13.96 4.44
N ALA A 16 -9.46 -13.21 3.36
CA ALA A 16 -9.32 -13.77 2.01
C ALA A 16 -8.02 -14.57 1.87
N GLN A 17 -8.15 -15.87 1.52
CA GLN A 17 -7.00 -16.74 1.27
C GLN A 17 -6.65 -16.83 -0.22
N GLU A 18 -7.61 -16.57 -1.09
CA GLU A 18 -7.47 -16.59 -2.55
C GLU A 18 -7.94 -15.27 -3.15
N PRO A 19 -7.22 -14.73 -4.16
CA PRO A 19 -7.65 -13.53 -4.83
C PRO A 19 -8.89 -13.79 -5.70
N ARG A 20 -9.86 -12.88 -5.68
CA ARG A 20 -10.92 -12.87 -6.69
C ARG A 20 -10.32 -12.63 -8.08
N PRO A 21 -11.01 -12.99 -9.18
CA PRO A 21 -10.65 -12.48 -10.50
C PRO A 21 -10.58 -10.96 -10.45
N ARG A 22 -9.55 -10.37 -11.10
CA ARG A 22 -9.39 -8.90 -11.16
C ARG A 22 -10.64 -8.27 -11.79
N GLY A 23 -11.03 -7.09 -11.34
CA GLY A 23 -12.24 -6.41 -11.79
C GLY A 23 -13.54 -6.92 -11.16
N GLN A 24 -13.51 -7.94 -10.29
CA GLN A 24 -14.72 -8.56 -9.70
C GLN A 24 -14.82 -8.41 -8.17
N SER A 25 -13.97 -7.58 -7.57
CA SER A 25 -14.05 -7.30 -6.13
C SER A 25 -15.28 -6.44 -5.81
N ARG A 26 -15.90 -6.71 -4.67
CA ARG A 26 -16.87 -5.77 -4.12
C ARG A 26 -16.17 -4.50 -3.67
N MET A 27 -16.83 -3.38 -3.82
CA MET A 27 -16.33 -2.08 -3.38
C MET A 27 -17.37 -1.40 -2.50
N MET A 28 -16.96 -0.95 -1.33
CA MET A 28 -17.78 -0.14 -0.43
C MET A 28 -17.44 1.34 -0.66
N LEU A 29 -18.40 2.11 -1.15
CA LEU A 29 -18.26 3.57 -1.19
C LEU A 29 -18.63 4.14 0.17
N VAL A 30 -17.69 4.85 0.79
CA VAL A 30 -17.87 5.47 2.11
C VAL A 30 -17.69 6.98 1.97
N GLN A 31 -18.71 7.73 2.32
CA GLN A 31 -18.70 9.18 2.31
C GLN A 31 -19.07 9.67 3.72
N SER A 32 -18.28 10.61 4.25
CA SER A 32 -18.65 11.32 5.48
C SER A 32 -19.29 12.65 5.10
N ARG A 33 -20.53 12.85 5.48
CA ARG A 33 -21.25 14.12 5.30
C ARG A 33 -21.89 14.53 6.61
N GLU A 34 -21.56 15.73 7.09
CA GLU A 34 -22.12 16.32 8.33
C GLU A 34 -21.95 15.41 9.57
N GLY A 35 -20.87 14.59 9.59
CA GLY A 35 -20.58 13.66 10.70
C GLY A 35 -21.26 12.29 10.56
N GLU A 36 -22.13 12.09 9.55
CA GLU A 36 -22.76 10.79 9.27
C GLU A 36 -22.04 10.03 8.16
N ALA A 37 -21.91 8.73 8.33
CA ALA A 37 -21.38 7.84 7.31
C ALA A 37 -22.51 7.44 6.33
N ARG A 38 -22.35 7.80 5.05
CA ARG A 38 -23.15 7.23 3.98
C ARG A 38 -22.37 6.11 3.32
N ILE A 39 -22.97 4.93 3.26
CA ILE A 39 -22.35 3.71 2.72
C ILE A 39 -23.20 3.20 1.55
N ASP A 40 -22.54 2.99 0.40
CA ASP A 40 -23.14 2.34 -0.77
C ASP A 40 -22.32 1.10 -1.13
N HIS A 41 -22.98 0.02 -1.60
CA HIS A 41 -22.33 -1.24 -1.99
C HIS A 41 -22.27 -1.34 -3.50
N LEU A 42 -21.06 -1.40 -4.04
CA LEU A 42 -20.74 -1.36 -5.45
C LEU A 42 -19.79 -2.51 -5.83
N GLN A 43 -19.41 -2.56 -7.09
CA GLN A 43 -18.31 -3.37 -7.61
C GLN A 43 -17.15 -2.47 -8.01
N ILE A 44 -15.92 -3.01 -8.05
CA ILE A 44 -14.77 -2.23 -8.52
C ILE A 44 -14.93 -1.77 -9.98
N SER A 45 -15.74 -2.48 -10.79
CA SER A 45 -16.11 -2.07 -12.15
C SER A 45 -16.90 -0.76 -12.19
N ASP A 46 -17.56 -0.36 -11.09
CA ASP A 46 -18.30 0.90 -11.01
C ASP A 46 -17.37 2.09 -10.71
N PHE A 47 -16.12 1.83 -10.28
CA PHE A 47 -15.17 2.86 -9.86
C PHE A 47 -14.95 3.97 -10.90
N PRO A 48 -14.81 3.70 -12.22
CA PRO A 48 -14.66 4.77 -13.22
C PRO A 48 -15.83 5.77 -13.22
N SER A 49 -17.05 5.31 -12.91
CA SER A 49 -18.23 6.18 -12.88
C SER A 49 -18.28 7.16 -11.70
N LEU A 50 -17.42 6.94 -10.69
CA LEU A 50 -17.30 7.79 -9.49
C LEU A 50 -16.26 8.89 -9.64
N LEU A 51 -15.54 8.91 -10.76
CA LEU A 51 -14.49 9.86 -11.07
C LEU A 51 -15.01 10.98 -11.97
N ASP A 52 -14.50 12.18 -11.73
CA ASP A 52 -14.75 13.34 -12.58
C ASP A 52 -13.58 13.53 -13.59
N PRO A 53 -13.81 14.07 -14.80
CA PRO A 53 -12.76 14.22 -15.81
C PRO A 53 -11.54 15.06 -15.36
N ASP A 54 -11.75 15.96 -14.38
CA ASP A 54 -10.68 16.78 -13.83
C ASP A 54 -9.86 16.08 -12.72
N ASP A 55 -10.28 14.88 -12.29
CA ASP A 55 -9.53 14.11 -11.29
C ASP A 55 -8.22 13.57 -11.86
N VAL A 56 -7.29 13.27 -10.95
CA VAL A 56 -6.10 12.49 -11.23
C VAL A 56 -6.07 11.24 -10.36
N VAL A 57 -5.95 10.08 -10.99
CA VAL A 57 -5.75 8.79 -10.32
C VAL A 57 -4.26 8.50 -10.21
N VAL A 58 -3.79 8.24 -8.99
CA VAL A 58 -2.37 7.98 -8.72
C VAL A 58 -2.20 6.53 -8.26
N LEU A 59 -1.38 5.78 -9.00
CA LEU A 59 -1.07 4.37 -8.77
C LEU A 59 0.36 4.22 -8.23
N ASN A 60 0.62 3.19 -7.44
CA ASN A 60 1.97 2.80 -7.05
C ASN A 60 2.46 1.66 -7.94
N ASP A 61 3.43 1.93 -8.82
CA ASP A 61 3.95 0.99 -9.83
C ASP A 61 5.05 0.06 -9.31
N THR A 62 5.27 0.03 -8.01
CA THR A 62 6.28 -0.87 -7.44
C THR A 62 6.02 -2.32 -7.81
N ARG A 63 7.09 -3.04 -8.13
CA ARG A 63 7.07 -4.47 -8.48
C ARG A 63 7.67 -5.30 -7.36
N VAL A 64 6.91 -6.27 -6.88
CA VAL A 64 7.38 -7.25 -5.90
C VAL A 64 8.40 -8.18 -6.56
N PHE A 65 9.54 -8.37 -5.91
CA PHE A 65 10.50 -9.39 -6.32
C PHE A 65 10.39 -10.64 -5.42
N PRO A 66 10.84 -11.81 -5.87
CA PRO A 66 10.75 -13.05 -5.09
C PRO A 66 11.79 -13.07 -3.96
N ALA A 67 11.56 -12.21 -2.96
CA ALA A 67 12.47 -11.88 -1.88
C ALA A 67 12.72 -13.02 -0.88
N ARG A 68 11.92 -14.10 -0.92
CA ARG A 68 12.03 -15.22 0.03
C ARG A 68 12.86 -16.34 -0.58
N LEU A 69 14.05 -16.54 -0.04
CA LEU A 69 15.00 -17.58 -0.43
C LEU A 69 15.06 -18.69 0.65
N PHE A 70 15.47 -19.89 0.25
CA PHE A 70 15.63 -21.01 1.17
C PHE A 70 17.05 -21.54 1.08
N ALA A 71 17.87 -21.27 2.10
CA ALA A 71 19.22 -21.80 2.18
C ALA A 71 19.18 -23.30 2.55
N ALA A 72 19.97 -24.09 1.83
CA ALA A 72 20.11 -25.53 2.06
C ALA A 72 20.45 -25.85 3.54
N PRO A 73 19.96 -26.98 4.09
CA PRO A 73 20.32 -27.44 5.43
C PRO A 73 21.82 -27.65 5.56
N ARG A 74 22.40 -27.25 6.70
CA ARG A 74 23.83 -27.38 7.00
C ARG A 74 24.08 -28.24 8.23
N GLY A 75 25.12 -29.06 8.19
CA GLY A 75 25.45 -29.94 9.28
C GLY A 75 24.26 -30.87 9.66
N ASN A 76 23.82 -30.85 10.91
CA ASN A 76 22.71 -31.68 11.41
C ASN A 76 21.31 -31.04 11.21
N GLN A 77 21.17 -29.98 10.38
CA GLN A 77 19.88 -29.34 10.10
C GLN A 77 19.05 -30.26 9.18
N GLN A 78 17.77 -30.43 9.52
CA GLN A 78 16.85 -31.29 8.76
C GLN A 78 15.98 -30.51 7.76
N SER A 79 15.98 -29.18 7.85
CA SER A 79 15.13 -28.31 7.03
C SER A 79 15.88 -27.06 6.58
N PRO A 80 15.51 -26.48 5.42
CA PRO A 80 16.09 -25.23 4.94
C PRO A 80 15.94 -24.08 5.95
N THR A 81 16.80 -23.09 5.82
CA THR A 81 16.65 -21.80 6.52
C THR A 81 16.04 -20.81 5.56
N GLU A 82 14.88 -20.26 5.90
CA GLU A 82 14.25 -19.17 5.15
C GLU A 82 15.08 -17.89 5.36
N VAL A 83 15.38 -17.21 4.26
CA VAL A 83 16.05 -15.90 4.25
C VAL A 83 15.17 -14.96 3.44
N LEU A 84 14.64 -13.94 4.10
CA LEU A 84 13.81 -12.91 3.47
C LEU A 84 14.64 -11.66 3.26
N LEU A 85 14.93 -11.33 2.01
CA LEU A 85 15.64 -10.12 1.60
C LEU A 85 14.73 -8.91 1.88
N THR A 86 15.23 -7.93 2.64
CA THR A 86 14.40 -6.79 3.09
C THR A 86 14.84 -5.47 2.52
N ARG A 87 16.14 -5.23 2.38
CA ARG A 87 16.70 -4.00 1.83
C ARG A 87 18.00 -4.26 1.09
N HIS A 88 18.08 -3.76 -0.16
CA HIS A 88 19.31 -3.78 -0.94
C HIS A 88 20.25 -2.68 -0.47
N LEU A 89 21.51 -3.03 -0.17
CA LEU A 89 22.54 -2.11 0.34
C LEU A 89 23.56 -1.73 -0.75
N GLY A 90 23.39 -2.26 -1.98
CA GLY A 90 24.35 -2.11 -3.07
C GLY A 90 25.52 -3.09 -3.00
N GLY A 91 26.17 -3.33 -4.15
CA GLY A 91 27.34 -4.22 -4.24
C GLY A 91 27.06 -5.65 -3.80
N GLY A 92 25.89 -6.20 -4.13
CA GLY A 92 25.49 -7.55 -3.76
C GLY A 92 25.11 -7.75 -2.28
N ARG A 93 25.11 -6.70 -1.47
CA ARG A 93 24.79 -6.78 -0.05
C ARG A 93 23.31 -6.51 0.22
N TRP A 94 22.76 -7.25 1.19
CA TRP A 94 21.35 -7.17 1.57
C TRP A 94 21.16 -7.25 3.08
N GLU A 95 20.24 -6.47 3.60
CA GLU A 95 19.61 -6.78 4.88
C GLU A 95 18.58 -7.86 4.67
N CYS A 96 18.51 -8.80 5.60
CA CYS A 96 17.53 -9.90 5.54
C CYS A 96 17.11 -10.37 6.93
N LEU A 97 15.95 -11.02 6.98
CA LEU A 97 15.49 -11.79 8.14
C LEU A 97 15.66 -13.27 7.88
N ALA A 98 16.20 -14.00 8.84
CA ALA A 98 16.36 -15.45 8.75
C ALA A 98 15.40 -16.18 9.68
N ARG A 99 14.83 -17.30 9.23
CA ARG A 99 13.99 -18.20 10.05
C ARG A 99 14.41 -19.66 9.90
N PRO A 100 14.78 -20.30 11.01
CA PRO A 100 15.00 -19.75 12.36
C PRO A 100 16.27 -18.89 12.43
N GLY A 101 16.14 -17.66 12.97
CA GLY A 101 17.27 -16.72 13.03
C GLY A 101 18.51 -17.25 13.75
N ARG A 102 18.33 -18.15 14.75
CA ARG A 102 19.45 -18.78 15.48
C ARG A 102 20.37 -19.65 14.60
N ARG A 103 19.91 -20.03 13.39
CA ARG A 103 20.68 -20.85 12.45
C ARG A 103 21.69 -20.08 11.62
N VAL A 104 21.60 -18.75 11.61
CA VAL A 104 22.51 -17.89 10.84
C VAL A 104 23.37 -17.09 11.78
N LYS A 105 24.70 -17.20 11.59
CA LYS A 105 25.73 -16.46 12.30
C LYS A 105 26.64 -15.76 11.30
N ALA A 106 27.31 -14.69 11.72
CA ALA A 106 28.38 -14.05 10.93
C ALA A 106 29.44 -15.10 10.53
N GLY A 107 29.90 -15.05 9.29
CA GLY A 107 30.82 -16.01 8.68
C GLY A 107 30.15 -17.25 8.06
N ASP A 108 28.85 -17.44 8.24
CA ASP A 108 28.14 -18.56 7.62
C ASP A 108 27.97 -18.38 6.11
N SER A 109 28.18 -19.46 5.34
CA SER A 109 27.81 -19.52 3.91
C SER A 109 26.37 -20.00 3.76
N LEU A 110 25.59 -19.35 2.96
CA LEU A 110 24.18 -19.66 2.65
C LEU A 110 24.08 -20.07 1.19
N VAL A 111 23.73 -21.32 0.90
CA VAL A 111 23.58 -21.86 -0.46
C VAL A 111 22.11 -21.95 -0.78
N PHE A 112 21.63 -21.20 -1.77
CA PHE A 112 20.22 -21.16 -2.18
C PHE A 112 19.94 -22.02 -3.42
N SER A 113 20.92 -22.13 -4.32
CA SER A 113 20.91 -22.99 -5.50
C SER A 113 22.34 -23.34 -5.89
N ASP A 114 22.51 -24.09 -6.99
CA ASP A 114 23.84 -24.41 -7.53
C ASP A 114 24.59 -23.15 -8.03
N THR A 115 23.87 -22.07 -8.30
CA THR A 115 24.39 -20.81 -8.88
C THR A 115 24.22 -19.60 -7.96
N LEU A 116 23.49 -19.73 -6.86
CA LEU A 116 23.24 -18.61 -5.93
C LEU A 116 23.67 -18.97 -4.51
N SER A 117 24.72 -18.32 -4.03
CA SER A 117 25.20 -18.39 -2.66
C SER A 117 25.51 -17.02 -2.09
N ALA A 118 25.54 -16.91 -0.79
CA ALA A 118 25.88 -15.69 -0.06
C ALA A 118 26.62 -15.99 1.23
N SER A 119 27.40 -15.04 1.69
CA SER A 119 28.07 -15.06 2.99
C SER A 119 27.31 -14.16 3.97
N ALA A 120 27.02 -14.66 5.18
CA ALA A 120 26.48 -13.85 6.26
C ALA A 120 27.62 -12.98 6.84
N ILE A 121 27.54 -11.67 6.64
CA ILE A 121 28.60 -10.73 7.04
C ILE A 121 28.46 -10.37 8.51
N GLU A 122 27.22 -10.02 8.91
CA GLU A 122 26.95 -9.48 10.25
C GLU A 122 25.54 -9.91 10.69
N LYS A 123 25.37 -10.05 11.98
CA LYS A 123 24.07 -10.21 12.61
C LYS A 123 23.85 -9.10 13.62
N GLN A 124 22.83 -8.30 13.41
CA GLN A 124 22.48 -7.16 14.24
C GLN A 124 21.72 -7.58 15.51
N ALA A 125 21.65 -6.68 16.49
CA ALA A 125 21.01 -6.95 17.78
C ALA A 125 19.50 -7.18 17.67
N ASP A 126 18.83 -6.60 16.67
CA ASP A 126 17.41 -6.77 16.37
C ASP A 126 17.10 -8.09 15.65
N GLY A 127 18.12 -8.87 15.31
CA GLY A 127 18.02 -10.15 14.62
C GLY A 127 18.15 -10.06 13.10
N THR A 128 18.28 -8.86 12.54
CA THR A 128 18.59 -8.62 11.11
C THR A 128 19.97 -9.20 10.79
N VAL A 129 20.10 -9.80 9.61
CA VAL A 129 21.37 -10.33 9.11
C VAL A 129 21.76 -9.58 7.84
N ILE A 130 23.00 -9.12 7.77
CA ILE A 130 23.57 -8.59 6.53
C ILE A 130 24.25 -9.74 5.81
N ILE A 131 23.83 -10.00 4.58
CA ILE A 131 24.45 -10.97 3.69
C ILE A 131 25.10 -10.28 2.51
N SER A 132 26.09 -10.94 1.91
CA SER A 132 26.68 -10.55 0.62
C SER A 132 26.59 -11.73 -0.32
N PHE A 133 25.95 -11.58 -1.46
CA PHE A 133 25.96 -12.58 -2.51
C PHE A 133 27.37 -12.73 -3.08
N ASP A 134 27.72 -13.96 -3.47
CA ASP A 134 29.09 -14.27 -3.95
C ASP A 134 29.30 -13.84 -5.43
N THR A 135 28.25 -13.29 -6.09
CA THR A 135 28.37 -12.67 -7.40
C THR A 135 28.52 -11.16 -7.29
N ALA A 136 29.50 -10.61 -8.01
CA ALA A 136 29.74 -9.17 -8.10
C ALA A 136 28.86 -8.50 -9.16
N ASP A 137 28.29 -9.25 -10.09
CA ASP A 137 27.40 -8.76 -11.14
C ASP A 137 25.96 -8.66 -10.61
N GLU A 138 25.48 -7.42 -10.51
CA GLU A 138 24.18 -7.12 -9.98
C GLU A 138 23.03 -7.67 -10.84
N GLN A 139 23.21 -7.68 -12.17
CA GLN A 139 22.22 -8.25 -13.08
C GLN A 139 22.11 -9.76 -12.89
N VAL A 140 23.24 -10.46 -12.81
CA VAL A 140 23.29 -11.91 -12.55
C VAL A 140 22.65 -12.22 -11.20
N MET A 141 22.97 -11.43 -10.16
CA MET A 141 22.35 -11.58 -8.84
C MET A 141 20.81 -11.51 -8.91
N TRP A 142 20.28 -10.51 -9.61
CA TRP A 142 18.83 -10.36 -9.74
C TRP A 142 18.18 -11.50 -10.54
N GLU A 143 18.81 -11.98 -11.59
CA GLU A 143 18.33 -13.11 -12.38
C GLU A 143 18.29 -14.40 -11.54
N GLU A 144 19.32 -14.64 -10.71
CA GLU A 144 19.38 -15.79 -9.82
C GLU A 144 18.35 -15.68 -8.66
N ILE A 145 18.14 -14.48 -8.08
CA ILE A 145 17.07 -14.24 -7.11
C ILE A 145 15.71 -14.52 -7.74
N ASP A 146 15.47 -14.08 -8.97
CA ASP A 146 14.22 -14.36 -9.69
C ASP A 146 13.99 -15.85 -9.92
N ARG A 147 15.07 -16.62 -10.14
CA ARG A 147 15.01 -18.07 -10.38
C ARG A 147 14.78 -18.85 -9.08
N ALA A 148 15.56 -18.56 -8.05
CA ALA A 148 15.58 -19.32 -6.78
C ALA A 148 14.52 -18.86 -5.78
N GLY A 149 14.10 -17.61 -5.83
CA GLY A 149 13.22 -17.01 -4.84
C GLY A 149 11.73 -17.25 -5.10
N VAL A 150 10.95 -17.03 -4.05
CA VAL A 150 9.48 -17.08 -4.11
C VAL A 150 8.87 -15.78 -3.59
N PRO A 151 7.65 -15.41 -4.02
CA PRO A 151 6.97 -14.22 -3.53
C PRO A 151 6.79 -14.23 -2.02
N PRO A 152 7.10 -13.16 -1.32
CA PRO A 152 6.93 -13.04 0.13
C PRO A 152 5.48 -12.70 0.47
N LEU A 153 4.57 -13.68 0.34
CA LEU A 153 3.17 -13.48 0.73
C LEU A 153 3.06 -13.10 2.21
N PRO A 154 2.10 -12.24 2.57
CA PRO A 154 1.81 -11.90 3.96
C PRO A 154 1.47 -13.13 4.81
N PRO A 155 1.78 -13.14 6.12
CA PRO A 155 1.63 -14.32 6.97
C PRO A 155 0.19 -14.78 7.18
N TYR A 156 -0.81 -13.95 6.91
CA TYR A 156 -2.22 -14.32 6.99
C TYR A 156 -2.72 -15.07 5.74
N ILE A 157 -1.98 -15.03 4.62
CA ILE A 157 -2.21 -15.88 3.45
C ILE A 157 -1.47 -17.19 3.68
N ARG A 158 -2.23 -18.20 4.08
CA ARG A 158 -1.66 -19.52 4.40
C ARG A 158 -1.43 -20.31 3.12
N ARG A 159 -0.21 -20.82 2.95
CA ARG A 159 0.17 -21.67 1.83
C ARG A 159 0.91 -22.88 2.36
N GLU A 160 0.42 -24.06 2.06
CA GLU A 160 1.13 -25.32 2.36
C GLU A 160 2.35 -25.48 1.44
N THR A 161 2.19 -25.07 0.17
CA THR A 161 3.25 -25.07 -0.85
C THR A 161 3.20 -23.77 -1.66
N THR A 162 4.36 -23.34 -2.15
CA THR A 162 4.45 -22.20 -3.05
C THR A 162 3.74 -22.50 -4.38
N ARG A 163 2.85 -21.63 -4.81
CA ARG A 163 2.15 -21.75 -6.10
C ARG A 163 2.78 -20.82 -7.14
N ALA A 164 2.99 -21.33 -8.34
CA ALA A 164 3.50 -20.52 -9.44
C ALA A 164 2.59 -19.30 -9.73
N SER A 165 1.27 -19.48 -9.58
CA SER A 165 0.27 -18.42 -9.76
C SER A 165 0.41 -17.26 -8.77
N ASP A 166 0.97 -17.48 -7.57
CA ASP A 166 1.14 -16.40 -6.58
C ASP A 166 2.11 -15.32 -7.08
N ARG A 167 3.07 -15.68 -7.95
CA ARG A 167 4.01 -14.75 -8.57
C ARG A 167 3.31 -13.68 -9.44
N GLU A 168 2.31 -14.11 -10.19
CA GLU A 168 1.51 -13.25 -11.05
C GLU A 168 0.36 -12.57 -10.30
N ARG A 169 -0.32 -13.33 -9.43
CA ARG A 169 -1.50 -12.84 -8.71
C ARG A 169 -1.17 -11.80 -7.63
N TYR A 170 0.05 -11.85 -7.05
CA TYR A 170 0.53 -10.87 -6.06
C TYR A 170 1.33 -9.73 -6.71
N GLN A 171 0.92 -9.31 -7.94
CA GLN A 171 1.44 -8.16 -8.68
C GLN A 171 0.29 -7.34 -9.23
N THR A 172 0.46 -6.03 -9.37
CA THR A 172 -0.47 -5.19 -10.12
C THR A 172 -0.22 -5.34 -11.63
N VAL A 173 -1.24 -5.05 -12.45
CA VAL A 173 -1.11 -5.11 -13.93
C VAL A 173 -0.19 -4.02 -14.49
N TYR A 174 0.15 -3.03 -13.68
CA TYR A 174 1.01 -1.90 -14.01
C TYR A 174 2.33 -1.90 -13.22
N ALA A 175 2.67 -3.01 -12.56
CA ALA A 175 3.92 -3.13 -11.81
C ALA A 175 5.14 -3.00 -12.74
N ALA A 176 6.01 -2.03 -12.49
CA ALA A 176 7.16 -1.69 -13.33
C ALA A 176 8.49 -1.71 -12.54
N ARG A 177 8.58 -0.95 -11.46
CA ARG A 177 9.84 -0.70 -10.74
C ARG A 177 10.05 -1.72 -9.62
N ARG A 178 11.04 -2.61 -9.81
CA ARG A 178 11.42 -3.65 -8.84
C ARG A 178 11.98 -3.03 -7.56
N GLY A 179 11.60 -3.58 -6.39
CA GLY A 179 12.16 -3.18 -5.11
C GLY A 179 11.27 -3.50 -3.90
N ALA A 180 10.01 -3.83 -4.11
CA ALA A 180 9.08 -4.12 -3.02
C ALA A 180 9.11 -5.60 -2.59
N ILE A 181 8.89 -5.83 -1.31
CA ILE A 181 8.63 -7.15 -0.73
C ILE A 181 7.13 -7.38 -0.46
N ALA A 182 6.31 -6.37 -0.68
CA ALA A 182 4.85 -6.49 -0.63
C ALA A 182 4.20 -5.72 -1.77
N ALA A 183 3.09 -6.26 -2.30
CA ALA A 183 2.34 -5.58 -3.35
C ALA A 183 1.54 -4.39 -2.80
N PRO A 184 1.34 -3.32 -3.58
CA PRO A 184 0.35 -2.29 -3.29
C PRO A 184 -1.05 -2.85 -3.55
N THR A 185 -1.60 -3.57 -2.55
CA THR A 185 -2.70 -4.52 -2.70
C THR A 185 -4.01 -3.93 -3.22
N ALA A 186 -4.27 -2.64 -2.99
CA ALA A 186 -5.41 -1.94 -3.59
C ALA A 186 -5.34 -1.94 -5.14
N GLY A 187 -4.14 -1.97 -5.71
CA GLY A 187 -3.94 -2.08 -7.15
C GLY A 187 -4.25 -3.46 -7.74
N LEU A 188 -4.35 -4.50 -6.91
CA LEU A 188 -4.67 -5.85 -7.37
C LEU A 188 -6.10 -5.98 -7.92
N HIS A 189 -6.98 -5.05 -7.57
CA HIS A 189 -8.36 -5.02 -8.07
C HIS A 189 -8.45 -4.59 -9.54
N PHE A 190 -7.45 -3.85 -10.04
CA PHE A 190 -7.46 -3.25 -11.36
C PHE A 190 -7.11 -4.27 -12.45
N THR A 191 -7.79 -4.13 -13.59
CA THR A 191 -7.41 -4.72 -14.88
C THR A 191 -6.87 -3.61 -15.78
N ALA A 192 -6.22 -3.97 -16.89
CA ALA A 192 -5.79 -3.01 -17.90
C ALA A 192 -6.99 -2.27 -18.51
N GLU A 193 -8.08 -3.01 -18.77
CA GLU A 193 -9.33 -2.47 -19.34
C GLU A 193 -9.99 -1.45 -18.40
N LEU A 194 -9.97 -1.70 -17.08
CA LEU A 194 -10.52 -0.76 -16.10
C LEU A 194 -9.71 0.55 -16.07
N ILE A 195 -8.38 0.47 -16.21
CA ILE A 195 -7.51 1.64 -16.31
C ILE A 195 -7.77 2.40 -17.62
N ASP A 196 -7.97 1.69 -18.73
CA ASP A 196 -8.26 2.31 -20.02
C ASP A 196 -9.66 2.96 -20.02
N GLU A 197 -10.64 2.38 -19.35
CA GLU A 197 -11.94 3.00 -19.14
C GLU A 197 -11.83 4.31 -18.36
N ILE A 198 -11.04 4.35 -17.28
CA ILE A 198 -10.76 5.57 -16.50
C ILE A 198 -10.16 6.65 -17.43
N ARG A 199 -9.17 6.29 -18.24
CA ARG A 199 -8.56 7.21 -19.21
C ARG A 199 -9.54 7.70 -20.28
N ALA A 200 -10.39 6.82 -20.79
CA ALA A 200 -11.41 7.14 -21.80
C ALA A 200 -12.45 8.16 -21.28
N ARG A 201 -12.63 8.27 -19.95
CA ARG A 201 -13.48 9.28 -19.31
C ARG A 201 -12.80 10.64 -19.14
N GLY A 202 -11.55 10.78 -19.63
CA GLY A 202 -10.77 12.02 -19.53
C GLY A 202 -9.95 12.15 -18.24
N VAL A 203 -10.03 11.16 -17.33
CA VAL A 203 -9.30 11.14 -16.05
C VAL A 203 -7.83 10.84 -16.30
N LYS A 204 -6.93 11.69 -15.79
CA LYS A 204 -5.50 11.46 -15.88
C LYS A 204 -5.11 10.31 -14.92
N VAL A 205 -4.36 9.32 -15.43
CA VAL A 205 -3.81 8.22 -14.61
C VAL A 205 -2.29 8.31 -14.65
N VAL A 206 -1.68 8.49 -13.49
CA VAL A 206 -0.22 8.61 -13.32
C VAL A 206 0.30 7.60 -12.31
N THR A 207 1.59 7.32 -12.34
CA THR A 207 2.24 6.42 -11.40
C THR A 207 3.27 7.14 -10.55
N ILE A 208 3.39 6.65 -9.32
CA ILE A 208 4.51 6.92 -8.41
C ILE A 208 5.11 5.58 -7.99
N THR A 209 6.30 5.59 -7.41
CA THR A 209 6.89 4.40 -6.80
C THR A 209 7.02 4.58 -5.30
N LEU A 210 6.56 3.63 -4.51
CA LEU A 210 6.98 3.43 -3.12
C LEU A 210 7.26 1.94 -2.94
N HIS A 211 8.47 1.60 -2.54
CA HIS A 211 8.86 0.22 -2.27
C HIS A 211 8.37 -0.20 -0.90
N VAL A 212 7.31 -1.05 -0.91
CA VAL A 212 6.67 -1.51 0.31
C VAL A 212 7.57 -2.48 1.05
N GLY A 213 7.93 -2.12 2.28
CA GLY A 213 8.76 -2.91 3.17
C GLY A 213 7.97 -3.83 4.11
N LEU A 214 8.68 -4.47 5.03
CA LEU A 214 8.10 -5.37 6.04
C LEU A 214 7.20 -4.66 7.05
N GLY A 215 7.44 -3.36 7.29
CA GLY A 215 6.73 -2.55 8.28
C GLY A 215 5.22 -2.57 8.11
N THR A 216 4.75 -2.68 6.85
CA THR A 216 3.33 -2.75 6.52
C THR A 216 2.61 -3.98 7.12
N PHE A 217 3.35 -5.05 7.41
CA PHE A 217 2.80 -6.28 8.01
C PHE A 217 3.13 -6.46 9.48
N LYS A 218 3.93 -5.57 10.07
CA LYS A 218 4.27 -5.65 11.49
C LYS A 218 3.10 -5.10 12.31
N PRO A 219 2.62 -5.84 13.32
CA PRO A 219 1.63 -5.31 14.25
C PRO A 219 2.24 -4.16 15.06
N VAL A 220 1.42 -3.15 15.37
CA VAL A 220 1.79 -2.12 16.34
C VAL A 220 1.93 -2.78 17.70
N LYS A 221 3.11 -2.65 18.32
CA LYS A 221 3.42 -3.25 19.62
C LYS A 221 3.23 -2.28 20.78
N ALA A 222 3.36 -0.98 20.51
CA ALA A 222 3.18 0.07 21.50
C ALA A 222 1.71 0.17 21.91
N ASP A 223 1.42 0.34 23.18
CA ASP A 223 0.06 0.55 23.68
C ASP A 223 -0.40 1.99 23.37
N ASP A 224 0.43 2.98 23.59
CA ASP A 224 0.21 4.33 23.03
C ASP A 224 0.81 4.40 21.62
N ILE A 225 -0.02 4.79 20.66
CA ILE A 225 0.41 4.85 19.24
C ILE A 225 1.50 5.90 19.00
N SER A 226 1.66 6.89 19.88
CA SER A 226 2.74 7.90 19.79
C SER A 226 4.13 7.30 19.95
N ASP A 227 4.25 6.14 20.61
CA ASP A 227 5.52 5.43 20.81
C ASP A 227 5.87 4.48 19.65
N HIS A 228 4.96 4.37 18.66
CA HIS A 228 5.21 3.52 17.50
C HIS A 228 6.18 4.19 16.52
N VAL A 229 7.21 3.44 16.13
CA VAL A 229 8.20 3.87 15.13
C VAL A 229 7.92 3.17 13.81
N MET A 230 7.61 3.97 12.78
CA MET A 230 7.44 3.47 11.42
C MET A 230 8.79 3.17 10.78
N GLU A 231 8.87 2.06 10.06
CA GLU A 231 10.00 1.78 9.19
C GLU A 231 10.05 2.75 8.02
N SER A 232 11.28 3.10 7.60
CA SER A 232 11.50 3.95 6.45
C SER A 232 11.28 3.17 5.16
N GLU A 233 10.57 3.75 4.20
CA GLU A 233 10.34 3.22 2.87
C GLU A 233 10.75 4.25 1.82
N TRP A 234 11.48 3.79 0.80
CA TRP A 234 11.88 4.64 -0.30
C TRP A 234 10.71 4.91 -1.25
N TYR A 235 10.60 6.18 -1.70
CA TYR A 235 9.62 6.57 -2.70
C TYR A 235 10.20 7.51 -3.76
N GLU A 236 9.51 7.61 -4.90
CA GLU A 236 9.78 8.55 -5.97
C GLU A 236 8.47 9.05 -6.58
N ILE A 237 8.42 10.36 -6.79
CA ILE A 237 7.35 11.06 -7.51
C ILE A 237 7.95 11.57 -8.83
N PRO A 238 7.61 10.99 -10.00
CA PRO A 238 8.03 11.51 -11.29
C PRO A 238 7.52 12.91 -11.54
N GLY A 239 8.27 13.72 -12.31
CA GLY A 239 7.87 15.09 -12.65
C GLY A 239 6.51 15.17 -13.34
N GLU A 240 6.20 14.22 -14.21
CA GLU A 240 4.88 14.15 -14.87
C GLU A 240 3.72 13.88 -13.88
N ALA A 241 3.97 13.07 -12.83
CA ALA A 241 2.98 12.79 -11.80
C ALA A 241 2.73 14.05 -10.95
N ALA A 242 3.78 14.73 -10.51
CA ALA A 242 3.66 15.98 -9.77
C ALA A 242 2.91 17.06 -10.58
N ALA A 243 3.26 17.22 -11.85
CA ALA A 243 2.58 18.16 -12.75
C ALA A 243 1.10 17.80 -12.94
N ALA A 244 0.77 16.54 -13.18
CA ALA A 244 -0.62 16.09 -13.34
C ALA A 244 -1.48 16.33 -12.08
N ILE A 245 -0.90 16.13 -10.89
CA ILE A 245 -1.55 16.40 -9.60
C ILE A 245 -1.80 17.92 -9.44
N ALA A 246 -0.81 18.74 -9.74
CA ALA A 246 -0.95 20.20 -9.71
C ALA A 246 -2.01 20.69 -10.68
N ASP A 247 -2.01 20.19 -11.93
CA ASP A 247 -2.99 20.53 -12.96
C ASP A 247 -4.42 20.13 -12.56
N ALA A 248 -4.63 18.93 -12.02
CA ALA A 248 -5.92 18.47 -11.52
C ALA A 248 -6.42 19.42 -10.42
N ARG A 249 -5.57 19.76 -9.47
CA ARG A 249 -5.90 20.69 -8.37
C ARG A 249 -6.27 22.08 -8.88
N ASN A 250 -5.54 22.61 -9.88
CA ASN A 250 -5.81 23.93 -10.48
C ASN A 250 -7.17 23.97 -11.20
N ARG A 251 -7.63 22.84 -11.75
CA ARG A 251 -8.96 22.69 -12.34
C ARG A 251 -10.08 22.42 -11.34
N GLY A 252 -9.75 22.27 -10.05
CA GLY A 252 -10.71 21.92 -9.00
C GLY A 252 -11.01 20.41 -8.89
N GLY A 253 -10.25 19.57 -9.60
CA GLY A 253 -10.31 18.13 -9.54
C GLY A 253 -9.67 17.55 -8.27
N ARG A 254 -9.84 16.27 -8.07
CA ARG A 254 -9.37 15.53 -6.90
C ARG A 254 -8.12 14.70 -7.21
N THR A 255 -7.22 14.58 -6.23
CA THR A 255 -6.16 13.57 -6.23
C THR A 255 -6.71 12.30 -5.59
N VAL A 256 -6.89 11.26 -6.40
CA VAL A 256 -7.44 9.97 -6.00
C VAL A 256 -6.29 8.97 -5.86
N ALA A 257 -5.94 8.64 -4.63
CA ALA A 257 -4.88 7.69 -4.32
C ALA A 257 -5.39 6.24 -4.36
N ILE A 258 -4.64 5.36 -5.04
CA ILE A 258 -4.90 3.93 -5.02
C ILE A 258 -3.92 3.26 -4.07
N GLY A 259 -4.42 2.92 -2.88
CA GLY A 259 -3.67 2.30 -1.78
C GLY A 259 -3.06 3.29 -0.78
N THR A 260 -2.94 2.82 0.46
CA THR A 260 -2.35 3.58 1.58
C THR A 260 -0.87 3.92 1.35
N THR A 261 -0.14 3.12 0.59
CA THR A 261 1.25 3.38 0.20
C THR A 261 1.35 4.61 -0.70
N THR A 262 0.40 4.79 -1.64
CA THR A 262 0.30 5.99 -2.47
C THR A 262 0.02 7.23 -1.62
N VAL A 263 -0.90 7.12 -0.65
CA VAL A 263 -1.17 8.21 0.32
C VAL A 263 0.12 8.61 1.04
N ARG A 264 0.85 7.64 1.60
CA ARG A 264 2.07 7.93 2.37
C ARG A 264 3.15 8.61 1.52
N ALA A 265 3.34 8.18 0.28
CA ALA A 265 4.28 8.83 -0.64
C ALA A 265 3.86 10.26 -0.97
N LEU A 266 2.59 10.47 -1.35
CA LEU A 266 2.09 11.78 -1.73
C LEU A 266 2.10 12.79 -0.56
N GLU A 267 1.65 12.35 0.63
CA GLU A 267 1.65 13.21 1.82
C GLU A 267 3.07 13.53 2.29
N SER A 268 4.02 12.60 2.10
CA SER A 268 5.45 12.88 2.37
C SER A 268 6.04 13.88 1.39
N ALA A 269 5.69 13.78 0.10
CA ALA A 269 6.14 14.72 -0.92
C ALA A 269 5.49 16.12 -0.79
N ALA A 270 4.30 16.20 -0.14
CA ALA A 270 3.56 17.43 0.06
C ALA A 270 3.84 18.13 1.41
N ARG A 271 4.87 17.72 2.16
CA ARG A 271 5.15 18.28 3.52
C ARG A 271 5.35 19.79 3.52
N THR A 272 5.87 20.35 2.45
CA THR A 272 6.12 21.79 2.29
C THR A 272 5.00 22.55 1.56
N GLY A 273 3.90 21.86 1.20
CA GLY A 273 2.73 22.45 0.54
C GLY A 273 2.23 21.60 -0.62
N GLU A 274 2.82 21.75 -1.81
CA GLU A 274 2.45 21.00 -3.01
C GLU A 274 3.27 19.71 -3.13
N VAL A 275 2.74 18.73 -3.91
CA VAL A 275 3.46 17.49 -4.20
C VAL A 275 4.67 17.81 -5.07
N ALA A 276 5.86 17.68 -4.49
CA ALA A 276 7.11 17.91 -5.21
C ALA A 276 7.58 16.63 -5.93
N ALA A 277 8.10 16.81 -7.15
CA ALA A 277 8.82 15.74 -7.85
C ALA A 277 10.15 15.43 -7.16
N GLY A 278 10.57 14.16 -7.21
CA GLY A 278 11.83 13.70 -6.62
C GLY A 278 11.70 12.40 -5.87
N SER A 279 12.79 11.94 -5.30
CA SER A 279 12.84 10.73 -4.49
C SER A 279 13.23 11.05 -3.05
N GLY A 280 12.86 10.17 -2.14
CA GLY A 280 13.17 10.29 -0.73
C GLY A 280 12.78 9.05 0.06
N GLU A 281 12.92 9.14 1.37
CA GLU A 281 12.45 8.13 2.31
C GLU A 281 11.29 8.68 3.13
N THR A 282 10.32 7.82 3.44
CA THR A 282 9.19 8.16 4.29
C THR A 282 9.03 7.18 5.43
N SER A 283 8.97 7.72 6.63
CA SER A 283 8.52 7.03 7.84
C SER A 283 7.25 7.67 8.40
N ILE A 284 6.45 8.32 7.53
CA ILE A 284 5.25 9.03 7.95
C ILE A 284 4.24 8.07 8.61
N PHE A 285 3.83 8.42 9.81
CA PHE A 285 2.78 7.72 10.55
C PHE A 285 1.53 8.59 10.58
N ILE A 286 0.53 8.19 9.80
CA ILE A 286 -0.72 8.93 9.65
C ILE A 286 -1.75 8.36 10.63
N THR A 287 -2.18 9.20 11.57
CA THR A 287 -3.14 8.88 12.64
C THR A 287 -4.24 9.93 12.71
N PRO A 288 -5.38 9.69 13.37
CA PRO A 288 -6.43 10.69 13.55
C PRO A 288 -5.88 12.03 14.03
N GLY A 289 -6.28 13.12 13.36
CA GLY A 289 -5.76 14.47 13.56
C GLY A 289 -4.74 14.90 12.50
N PHE A 290 -4.26 13.97 11.64
CA PHE A 290 -3.39 14.30 10.53
C PHE A 290 -4.11 15.19 9.50
N GLN A 291 -3.40 16.20 9.00
CA GLN A 291 -3.93 17.13 7.99
C GLN A 291 -3.44 16.70 6.60
N PHE A 292 -4.34 16.12 5.81
CA PHE A 292 -4.07 15.72 4.43
C PHE A 292 -3.91 16.95 3.53
N ARG A 293 -2.87 16.96 2.71
CA ARG A 293 -2.51 18.05 1.81
C ARG A 293 -2.59 17.66 0.34
N ALA A 294 -2.31 16.40 0.03
CA ALA A 294 -2.19 15.90 -1.32
C ALA A 294 -3.40 15.07 -1.78
N VAL A 295 -4.01 14.28 -0.87
CA VAL A 295 -4.99 13.27 -1.24
C VAL A 295 -6.40 13.69 -0.85
N ASP A 296 -7.33 13.63 -1.81
CA ASP A 296 -8.73 14.00 -1.67
C ASP A 296 -9.68 12.78 -1.61
N ALA A 297 -9.27 11.65 -2.20
CA ALA A 297 -10.01 10.39 -2.17
C ALA A 297 -9.05 9.19 -2.15
N LEU A 298 -9.47 8.10 -1.54
CA LEU A 298 -8.63 6.92 -1.33
C LEU A 298 -9.40 5.64 -1.64
N LEU A 299 -8.90 4.84 -2.60
CA LEU A 299 -9.33 3.46 -2.77
C LEU A 299 -8.33 2.53 -2.07
N THR A 300 -8.81 1.69 -1.17
CA THR A 300 -7.97 0.80 -0.36
C THR A 300 -8.68 -0.48 0.04
N ASN A 301 -7.93 -1.50 0.50
CA ASN A 301 -8.50 -2.72 1.09
C ASN A 301 -9.03 -2.46 2.51
N PHE A 302 -9.73 -3.44 3.07
CA PHE A 302 -10.02 -3.51 4.51
C PHE A 302 -8.79 -4.00 5.26
N HIS A 303 -8.44 -3.33 6.36
CA HIS A 303 -7.18 -3.50 7.09
C HIS A 303 -7.35 -4.28 8.40
N LEU A 304 -6.24 -4.80 8.92
CA LEU A 304 -6.16 -5.52 10.19
C LEU A 304 -6.60 -4.66 11.38
N PRO A 305 -7.22 -5.27 12.41
CA PRO A 305 -7.38 -4.61 13.70
C PRO A 305 -6.03 -4.08 14.22
N GLU A 306 -6.06 -2.94 14.89
CA GLU A 306 -4.90 -2.33 15.55
C GLU A 306 -3.69 -2.06 14.62
N SER A 307 -3.90 -2.00 13.28
CA SER A 307 -2.83 -1.74 12.32
C SER A 307 -2.65 -0.27 12.03
N THR A 308 -1.43 0.11 11.63
CA THR A 308 -1.11 1.46 11.15
C THR A 308 -1.98 1.89 9.97
N LEU A 309 -2.41 0.94 9.15
CA LEU A 309 -3.26 1.19 7.98
C LEU A 309 -4.71 1.49 8.38
N LEU A 310 -5.23 0.83 9.42
CA LEU A 310 -6.55 1.16 9.98
C LEU A 310 -6.54 2.56 10.62
N MET A 311 -5.43 2.94 11.26
CA MET A 311 -5.24 4.29 11.80
C MET A 311 -5.24 5.34 10.69
N LEU A 312 -4.57 5.06 9.56
CA LEU A 312 -4.53 5.95 8.39
C LEU A 312 -5.93 6.17 7.80
N VAL A 313 -6.71 5.11 7.57
CA VAL A 313 -8.07 5.27 7.02
C VAL A 313 -9.01 5.95 8.02
N SER A 314 -8.79 5.74 9.32
CA SER A 314 -9.51 6.44 10.39
C SER A 314 -9.16 7.93 10.45
N ALA A 315 -7.90 8.28 10.16
CA ALA A 315 -7.48 9.66 10.00
C ALA A 315 -8.14 10.32 8.79
N PHE A 316 -8.28 9.56 7.67
CA PHE A 316 -8.79 10.06 6.41
C PHE A 316 -10.31 10.30 6.42
N ALA A 317 -11.08 9.35 6.92
CA ALA A 317 -12.55 9.39 6.85
C ALA A 317 -13.24 9.63 8.20
N GLY A 318 -12.46 9.70 9.30
CA GLY A 318 -12.97 9.79 10.66
C GLY A 318 -13.16 8.41 11.30
N THR A 319 -12.78 8.31 12.58
CA THR A 319 -12.76 7.02 13.31
C THR A 319 -14.15 6.38 13.41
N GLU A 320 -15.20 7.15 13.70
CA GLU A 320 -16.56 6.60 13.81
C GLU A 320 -17.14 6.17 12.46
N THR A 321 -16.83 6.92 11.39
CA THR A 321 -17.19 6.55 10.01
C THR A 321 -16.56 5.20 9.64
N ILE A 322 -15.27 5.02 9.93
CA ILE A 322 -14.57 3.78 9.67
C ILE A 322 -15.09 2.63 10.52
N ARG A 323 -15.36 2.85 11.82
CA ARG A 323 -15.98 1.82 12.68
C ARG A 323 -17.33 1.35 12.14
N THR A 324 -18.16 2.29 11.65
CA THR A 324 -19.45 1.96 11.04
C THR A 324 -19.27 1.19 9.76
N ALA A 325 -18.36 1.62 8.87
CA ALA A 325 -18.05 0.92 7.62
C ALA A 325 -17.52 -0.50 7.85
N TYR A 326 -16.67 -0.71 8.86
CA TYR A 326 -16.12 -2.04 9.18
C TYR A 326 -17.16 -2.98 9.79
N ARG A 327 -18.07 -2.49 10.64
CA ARG A 327 -19.23 -3.28 11.12
C ARG A 327 -20.10 -3.71 9.95
N GLU A 328 -20.49 -2.77 9.08
CA GLU A 328 -21.28 -3.05 7.87
C GLU A 328 -20.56 -4.04 6.94
N ALA A 329 -19.23 -3.92 6.77
CA ALA A 329 -18.45 -4.84 5.97
C ALA A 329 -18.49 -6.28 6.51
N ILE A 330 -18.39 -6.46 7.83
CA ILE A 330 -18.47 -7.76 8.50
C ILE A 330 -19.89 -8.33 8.35
N ASP A 331 -20.93 -7.55 8.62
CA ASP A 331 -22.33 -7.96 8.53
C ASP A 331 -22.71 -8.39 7.10
N LYS A 332 -22.19 -7.67 6.10
CA LYS A 332 -22.37 -7.97 4.67
C LYS A 332 -21.36 -8.97 4.12
N ARG A 333 -20.50 -9.55 4.98
CA ARG A 333 -19.52 -10.57 4.63
C ARG A 333 -18.58 -10.11 3.49
N TYR A 334 -18.04 -8.90 3.58
CA TYR A 334 -16.91 -8.49 2.76
C TYR A 334 -15.67 -9.30 3.15
N LEU A 335 -14.78 -9.53 2.19
CA LEU A 335 -13.51 -10.17 2.44
C LEU A 335 -12.45 -9.13 2.76
N PHE A 336 -11.56 -9.46 3.68
CA PHE A 336 -10.56 -8.54 4.25
C PHE A 336 -9.15 -8.85 3.74
N TYR A 337 -8.26 -7.88 3.85
CA TYR A 337 -6.83 -7.88 3.57
C TYR A 337 -6.47 -7.92 2.08
N SER A 338 -5.23 -8.39 1.76
CA SER A 338 -4.59 -8.23 0.43
C SER A 338 -5.42 -8.77 -0.73
N TYR A 339 -6.11 -9.89 -0.53
CA TYR A 339 -6.94 -10.54 -1.54
C TYR A 339 -8.44 -10.30 -1.33
N GLY A 340 -8.76 -9.49 -0.34
CA GLY A 340 -10.14 -9.15 0.00
C GLY A 340 -10.82 -8.21 -0.97
N ASP A 341 -11.90 -7.63 -0.49
CA ASP A 341 -12.65 -6.58 -1.17
C ASP A 341 -12.04 -5.19 -0.86
N CYS A 342 -12.57 -4.11 -1.42
CA CYS A 342 -12.04 -2.77 -1.21
C CYS A 342 -13.11 -1.78 -0.74
N MET A 343 -12.63 -0.62 -0.30
CA MET A 343 -13.46 0.55 -0.01
C MET A 343 -12.93 1.75 -0.78
N PHE A 344 -13.83 2.62 -1.20
CA PHE A 344 -13.52 3.92 -1.76
C PHE A 344 -13.99 4.99 -0.80
N LEU A 345 -13.01 5.69 -0.19
CA LEU A 345 -13.21 6.74 0.79
C LEU A 345 -13.18 8.09 0.10
N ARG A 346 -14.26 8.86 0.22
CA ARG A 346 -14.30 10.25 -0.24
C ARG A 346 -14.31 11.16 0.99
N ALA A 347 -13.27 11.96 1.16
CA ALA A 347 -13.23 12.93 2.24
C ALA A 347 -14.39 13.93 2.06
N GLY A 348 -15.09 14.24 3.13
CA GLY A 348 -16.07 15.33 3.12
C GLY A 348 -15.38 16.67 2.78
N LEU A 349 -16.08 17.59 2.16
CA LEU A 349 -15.57 18.92 1.77
C LEU A 349 -14.94 19.76 2.90
N GLY A 350 -14.93 19.25 4.13
CA GLY A 350 -14.31 19.89 5.32
C GLY A 350 -12.88 19.46 5.62
N ALA A 351 -12.28 18.52 4.90
CA ALA A 351 -10.93 18.03 5.19
C ALA A 351 -9.81 18.96 4.66
N ARG A 352 -10.10 19.92 3.84
CA ARG A 352 -9.17 21.00 3.48
C ARG A 352 -9.22 22.06 4.56
N GLY A 353 -8.12 22.28 5.28
CA GLY A 353 -7.98 23.46 6.15
C GLY A 353 -8.39 24.71 5.35
N SER A 354 -9.29 25.52 5.96
CA SER A 354 -9.91 26.72 5.40
C SER A 354 -8.87 27.75 4.96
N GLY A 355 -8.38 27.63 3.75
CA GLY A 355 -7.35 28.47 3.16
C GLY A 355 -7.64 28.93 1.74
N LEU A 356 -8.92 29.04 1.31
CA LEU A 356 -9.29 29.78 0.10
C LEU A 356 -10.72 30.32 0.26
N GLY A 357 -10.83 31.62 0.17
CA GLY A 357 -12.06 32.39 0.40
C GLY A 357 -13.23 31.92 -0.45
N ALA A 358 -14.37 31.81 0.21
CA ALA A 358 -15.68 31.63 -0.43
C ALA A 358 -15.88 32.66 -1.53
N ARG A 359 -15.93 32.22 -2.79
CA ARG A 359 -16.51 33.02 -3.85
C ARG A 359 -18.03 32.92 -3.75
N ASP A 360 -18.62 33.96 -3.24
CA ASP A 360 -20.05 34.22 -3.18
C ASP A 360 -20.63 34.16 -4.61
N SER A 361 -21.31 33.07 -4.95
CA SER A 361 -22.10 32.99 -6.18
C SER A 361 -23.46 33.57 -5.90
N GLY A 362 -23.54 34.94 -6.00
CA GLY A 362 -24.80 35.68 -5.97
C GLY A 362 -25.70 35.24 -7.12
N LEU A 363 -26.67 34.39 -6.82
CA LEU A 363 -27.86 34.20 -7.68
C LEU A 363 -28.68 35.50 -7.62
N ARG A 364 -28.65 36.32 -8.69
CA ARG A 364 -29.61 37.38 -8.93
C ARG A 364 -30.92 36.73 -9.39
N THR A 365 -31.90 36.72 -8.51
CA THR A 365 -33.31 36.52 -8.88
C THR A 365 -33.72 37.71 -9.73
N ARG A 366 -34.14 37.48 -10.96
CA ARG A 366 -34.85 38.45 -11.80
C ARG A 366 -36.31 38.36 -11.39
N ASP A 367 -36.75 39.36 -10.64
CA ASP A 367 -38.17 39.68 -10.53
C ASP A 367 -38.69 40.15 -11.87
N ARG A 368 -39.68 39.45 -12.40
CA ARG A 368 -40.56 39.97 -13.45
C ARG A 368 -41.73 40.54 -12.71
N ASP A 369 -41.82 41.86 -12.68
CA ASP A 369 -43.06 42.54 -12.42
C ASP A 369 -43.59 43.14 -13.71
N SER A 370 -44.88 42.85 -13.88
CA SER A 370 -45.76 43.29 -14.93
C SER A 370 -46.20 44.76 -14.69
N GLY A 371 -46.23 45.51 -15.70
CA GLY A 371 -46.87 46.80 -15.77
C GLY A 371 -46.98 47.20 -17.24
#